data_f2a3176288264a74f53bf103b577373c
#
_entry.id   f2a3176288264a74f53bf103b577373c
#
_cell.length_a   1.000
_cell.length_b   1.000
_cell.length_c   1.000
_cell.angle_alpha   90.00
_cell.angle_beta   90.00
_cell.angle_gamma   90.00
#
_symmetry.space_group_name_H-M   'P 1'
#
loop_
_entity.id
_entity.type
_entity.pdbx_description
1 polymer ?
#
loop_
_entity_poly.entity_id
_entity_poly.type
_entity_poly.pdbx_seq_one_letter_code
_entity_poly.pdbx_strand_id
1 'polypeptide(L)'
;MIIIATLCLALASLWRAVSVIADVRRIRRVDAHQRMYRPGLGWTSPPELELRRRAAQVGLGAAIGLVLFTIISTGTVAAAAVILCCGGIIAWLSYERTLHRARYTSVCISILASALSLYEAARLFTHSPAAYLAGTFASFFASQLYLVAGLRKLQSVQFMSGRVIVDNLAYGLYQAAGGNREFIRFASPHQLAYLLSNKKFLSACQLAALLTAAVELTIGLGVLGLLPVLLVFGLAIPSHLAFIIVSPYRVAPFTVAALGLIAMAMSHPLLATIF
;
A
#
# COMPACT_ATOMS: atom_id res chain seq x y z
N MET A 1 1.77 -13.11 13.34
CA MET A 1 1.37 -11.83 12.73
C MET A 1 2.53 -10.86 12.55
N ILE A 2 3.39 -10.63 13.54
CA ILE A 2 4.55 -9.70 13.44
C ILE A 2 5.47 -10.04 12.26
N ILE A 3 5.83 -11.31 12.07
CA ILE A 3 6.67 -11.73 10.93
C ILE A 3 6.00 -11.36 9.59
N ILE A 4 4.70 -11.58 9.46
CA ILE A 4 3.95 -11.20 8.25
C ILE A 4 4.01 -9.68 8.03
N ALA A 5 3.79 -8.89 9.08
CA ALA A 5 3.89 -7.43 9.00
C ALA A 5 5.29 -6.97 8.57
N THR A 6 6.35 -7.58 9.12
CA THR A 6 7.74 -7.31 8.77
C THR A 6 8.04 -7.64 7.30
N LEU A 7 7.61 -8.81 6.84
CA LEU A 7 7.76 -9.21 5.43
C LEU A 7 6.99 -8.29 4.48
N CYS A 8 5.77 -7.90 4.85
CA CYS A 8 4.98 -6.93 4.09
C CYS A 8 5.67 -5.56 4.03
N LEU A 9 6.23 -5.08 5.15
CA LEU A 9 6.99 -3.83 5.19
C LEU A 9 8.20 -3.89 4.26
N ALA A 10 8.99 -4.95 4.37
CA ALA A 10 10.17 -5.15 3.53
C ALA A 10 9.80 -5.20 2.05
N LEU A 11 8.82 -6.03 1.67
CA LEU A 11 8.37 -6.18 0.28
C LEU A 11 7.81 -4.88 -0.30
N ALA A 12 6.96 -4.17 0.45
CA ALA A 12 6.41 -2.89 0.03
C ALA A 12 7.51 -1.84 -0.17
N SER A 13 8.48 -1.77 0.75
CA SER A 13 9.61 -0.85 0.68
C SER A 13 10.55 -1.18 -0.47
N LEU A 14 10.91 -2.47 -0.67
CA LEU A 14 11.71 -2.94 -1.80
C LEU A 14 11.06 -2.57 -3.13
N TRP A 15 9.78 -2.92 -3.30
CA TRP A 15 9.04 -2.62 -4.53
C TRP A 15 8.99 -1.11 -4.80
N ARG A 16 8.68 -0.33 -3.77
CA ARG A 16 8.64 1.13 -3.90
C ARG A 16 10.00 1.71 -4.25
N ALA A 17 11.10 1.26 -3.62
CA ALA A 17 12.44 1.74 -3.89
C ALA A 17 12.89 1.40 -5.32
N VAL A 18 12.67 0.17 -5.77
CA VAL A 18 12.97 -0.27 -7.15
C VAL A 18 12.17 0.56 -8.16
N SER A 19 10.88 0.81 -7.89
CA SER A 19 10.04 1.65 -8.76
C SER A 19 10.57 3.07 -8.88
N VAL A 20 10.99 3.68 -7.76
CA VAL A 20 11.58 5.04 -7.75
C VAL A 20 12.90 5.07 -8.54
N ILE A 21 13.78 4.10 -8.35
CA ILE A 21 15.05 4.01 -9.08
C ILE A 21 14.80 3.84 -10.58
N ALA A 22 13.84 3.00 -10.96
CA ALA A 22 13.46 2.80 -12.36
C ALA A 22 12.89 4.08 -12.98
N ASP A 23 12.04 4.81 -12.24
CA ASP A 23 11.48 6.08 -12.67
C ASP A 23 12.57 7.12 -12.90
N VAL A 24 13.53 7.26 -11.98
CA VAL A 24 14.66 8.18 -12.12
C VAL A 24 15.50 7.84 -13.36
N ARG A 25 15.76 6.55 -13.60
CA ARG A 25 16.48 6.12 -14.81
C ARG A 25 15.70 6.45 -16.09
N ARG A 26 14.38 6.28 -16.08
CA ARG A 26 13.50 6.60 -17.22
C ARG A 26 13.47 8.11 -17.47
N ILE A 27 13.35 8.93 -16.42
CA ILE A 27 13.34 10.39 -16.54
C ILE A 27 14.66 10.91 -17.13
N ARG A 28 15.80 10.34 -16.75
CA ARG A 28 17.11 10.73 -17.29
C ARG A 28 17.27 10.47 -18.80
N ARG A 29 16.54 9.48 -19.33
CA ARG A 29 16.57 9.13 -20.76
C ARG A 29 15.64 10.00 -21.61
N VAL A 30 14.77 10.77 -21.00
CA VAL A 30 13.81 11.62 -21.69
C VAL A 30 14.43 13.00 -21.86
N ASP A 31 14.47 13.53 -23.09
CA ASP A 31 14.97 14.85 -23.40
C ASP A 31 14.24 15.93 -22.58
N ALA A 32 14.97 16.99 -22.22
CA ALA A 32 14.44 18.10 -21.43
C ALA A 32 13.16 18.68 -22.02
N HIS A 33 13.06 18.76 -23.35
CA HIS A 33 11.88 19.23 -24.08
C HIS A 33 10.66 18.34 -23.87
N GLN A 34 10.83 17.00 -23.86
CA GLN A 34 9.74 16.05 -23.64
C GLN A 34 9.28 16.01 -22.17
N ARG A 35 10.12 16.46 -21.22
CA ARG A 35 9.78 16.54 -19.80
C ARG A 35 8.72 17.61 -19.51
N MET A 36 8.71 18.70 -20.29
CA MET A 36 7.74 19.78 -20.13
C MET A 36 6.28 19.33 -20.35
N TYR A 37 6.07 18.34 -21.21
CA TYR A 37 4.74 17.88 -21.60
C TYR A 37 4.22 16.68 -20.79
N ARG A 38 4.95 16.20 -19.79
CA ARG A 38 4.49 15.11 -18.93
C ARG A 38 4.03 15.65 -17.57
N PRO A 39 2.70 15.85 -17.38
CA PRO A 39 2.15 16.25 -16.10
C PRO A 39 2.57 15.21 -15.04
N GLY A 40 3.11 15.67 -13.92
CA GLY A 40 3.54 14.82 -12.81
C GLY A 40 5.03 14.47 -12.75
N LEU A 41 5.86 14.79 -13.76
CA LEU A 41 7.32 14.69 -13.64
C LEU A 41 7.94 15.88 -12.90
N GLY A 42 7.25 17.03 -12.85
CA GLY A 42 7.75 18.27 -12.27
C GLY A 42 9.09 18.71 -12.87
N TRP A 43 9.50 19.88 -12.62
CA TRP A 43 10.84 20.40 -12.95
C TRP A 43 11.83 19.85 -11.93
N THR A 44 12.30 18.61 -12.11
CA THR A 44 13.33 18.04 -11.27
C THR A 44 14.67 18.28 -11.92
N SER A 45 15.50 19.04 -11.25
CA SER A 45 16.89 19.25 -11.66
C SER A 45 17.70 17.95 -11.63
N PRO A 46 18.78 17.82 -12.42
CA PRO A 46 19.64 16.65 -12.35
C PRO A 46 20.14 16.29 -10.94
N PRO A 47 20.55 17.26 -10.08
CA PRO A 47 20.94 16.96 -8.70
C PRO A 47 19.79 16.45 -7.84
N GLU A 48 18.55 16.94 -8.02
CA GLU A 48 17.37 16.41 -7.31
C GLU A 48 17.06 14.96 -7.71
N LEU A 49 17.18 14.62 -8.99
CA LEU A 49 17.04 13.24 -9.46
C LEU A 49 18.10 12.31 -8.86
N GLU A 50 19.33 12.79 -8.72
CA GLU A 50 20.39 12.01 -8.08
C GLU A 50 20.14 11.84 -6.58
N LEU A 51 19.75 12.89 -5.89
CA LEU A 51 19.40 12.82 -4.48
C LEU A 51 18.23 11.86 -4.25
N ARG A 52 17.21 11.91 -5.10
CA ARG A 52 16.07 11.00 -5.08
C ARG A 52 16.49 9.54 -5.28
N ARG A 53 17.42 9.29 -6.21
CA ARG A 53 17.99 7.97 -6.43
C ARG A 53 18.73 7.46 -5.20
N ARG A 54 19.60 8.29 -4.60
CA ARG A 54 20.36 7.94 -3.39
C ARG A 54 19.43 7.68 -2.20
N ALA A 55 18.42 8.52 -2.00
CA ALA A 55 17.43 8.30 -0.96
C ALA A 55 16.67 6.97 -1.14
N ALA A 56 16.29 6.61 -2.37
CA ALA A 56 15.68 5.32 -2.67
C ALA A 56 16.64 4.14 -2.45
N GLN A 57 17.95 4.32 -2.67
CA GLN A 57 18.96 3.30 -2.34
C GLN A 57 19.09 3.08 -0.84
N VAL A 58 18.98 4.14 -0.01
CA VAL A 58 18.92 4.01 1.45
C VAL A 58 17.68 3.19 1.85
N GLY A 59 16.52 3.52 1.29
CA GLY A 59 15.28 2.77 1.53
C GLY A 59 15.41 1.29 1.11
N LEU A 60 16.06 1.02 -0.03
CA LEU A 60 16.35 -0.34 -0.51
C LEU A 60 17.25 -1.10 0.47
N GLY A 61 18.36 -0.48 0.90
CA GLY A 61 19.28 -1.06 1.87
C GLY A 61 18.62 -1.34 3.22
N ALA A 62 17.81 -0.41 3.70
CA ALA A 62 17.04 -0.57 4.93
C ALA A 62 16.03 -1.71 4.84
N ALA A 63 15.34 -1.87 3.71
CA ALA A 63 14.39 -2.97 3.51
C ALA A 63 15.09 -4.35 3.43
N ILE A 64 16.26 -4.43 2.79
CA ILE A 64 17.07 -5.64 2.77
C ILE A 64 17.59 -5.95 4.18
N GLY A 65 18.12 -4.94 4.89
CA GLY A 65 18.58 -5.06 6.28
C GLY A 65 17.47 -5.55 7.19
N LEU A 66 16.25 -5.06 7.03
CA LEU A 66 15.09 -5.51 7.80
C LEU A 66 14.86 -7.02 7.67
N VAL A 67 14.91 -7.56 6.44
CA VAL A 67 14.76 -9.01 6.20
C VAL A 67 15.92 -9.78 6.86
N LEU A 68 17.15 -9.35 6.61
CA LEU A 68 18.34 -10.05 7.12
C LEU A 68 18.35 -10.09 8.65
N PHE A 69 18.12 -8.97 9.32
CA PHE A 69 18.12 -8.91 10.78
C PHE A 69 16.96 -9.68 11.40
N THR A 70 15.82 -9.75 10.74
CA THR A 70 14.67 -10.55 11.22
C THR A 70 14.96 -12.05 11.14
N ILE A 71 15.76 -12.50 10.18
CA ILE A 71 16.08 -13.92 9.97
C ILE A 71 17.32 -14.35 10.78
N ILE A 72 18.37 -13.53 10.81
CA ILE A 72 19.70 -13.93 11.26
C ILE A 72 19.92 -13.62 12.74
N SER A 73 19.30 -12.55 13.26
CA SER A 73 19.61 -12.01 14.57
C SER A 73 18.47 -12.20 15.56
N THR A 74 18.83 -12.41 16.84
CA THR A 74 17.92 -12.45 17.97
C THR A 74 18.37 -11.47 19.05
N GLY A 75 17.49 -11.12 19.99
CA GLY A 75 17.84 -10.27 21.12
C GLY A 75 17.86 -8.77 20.84
N THR A 76 18.59 -8.03 21.66
CA THR A 76 18.60 -6.56 21.67
C THR A 76 19.23 -5.95 20.40
N VAL A 77 20.27 -6.59 19.87
CA VAL A 77 20.94 -6.12 18.63
C VAL A 77 20.00 -6.19 17.44
N ALA A 78 19.25 -7.28 17.33
CA ALA A 78 18.25 -7.43 16.26
C ALA A 78 17.16 -6.34 16.34
N ALA A 79 16.64 -6.10 17.54
CA ALA A 79 15.61 -5.10 17.76
C ALA A 79 16.12 -3.68 17.41
N ALA A 80 17.32 -3.32 17.86
CA ALA A 80 17.95 -2.03 17.50
C ALA A 80 18.15 -1.89 15.98
N ALA A 81 18.63 -2.95 15.31
CA ALA A 81 18.82 -2.96 13.88
C ALA A 81 17.49 -2.80 13.12
N VAL A 82 16.40 -3.47 13.55
CA VAL A 82 15.05 -3.32 12.97
C VAL A 82 14.56 -1.88 13.13
N ILE A 83 14.71 -1.28 14.32
CA ILE A 83 14.35 0.13 14.56
C ILE A 83 15.10 1.07 13.60
N LEU A 84 16.42 0.88 13.45
CA LEU A 84 17.24 1.68 12.53
C LEU A 84 16.80 1.51 11.07
N CYS A 85 16.50 0.28 10.62
CA CYS A 85 15.98 0.02 9.28
C CYS A 85 14.63 0.71 9.06
N CYS A 86 13.71 0.61 10.02
CA CYS A 86 12.43 1.30 9.97
C CYS A 86 12.62 2.83 9.91
N GLY A 87 13.52 3.38 10.72
CA GLY A 87 13.90 4.79 10.71
C GLY A 87 14.42 5.24 9.33
N GLY A 88 15.27 4.44 8.70
CA GLY A 88 15.78 4.68 7.35
C GLY A 88 14.66 4.69 6.29
N ILE A 89 13.71 3.74 6.39
CA ILE A 89 12.53 3.70 5.51
C ILE A 89 11.67 4.95 5.69
N ILE A 90 11.37 5.33 6.95
CA ILE A 90 10.56 6.52 7.26
C ILE A 90 11.23 7.79 6.75
N ALA A 91 12.54 7.96 6.99
CA ALA A 91 13.29 9.12 6.53
C ALA A 91 13.27 9.25 5.00
N TRP A 92 13.54 8.15 4.29
CA TRP A 92 13.43 8.12 2.84
C TRP A 92 12.03 8.47 2.33
N LEU A 93 10.98 7.85 2.88
CA LEU A 93 9.60 8.10 2.45
C LEU A 93 9.12 9.49 2.82
N SER A 94 9.63 10.10 3.91
CA SER A 94 9.37 11.49 4.26
C SER A 94 9.93 12.43 3.21
N TYR A 95 11.13 12.17 2.71
CA TYR A 95 11.70 12.90 1.58
C TYR A 95 10.87 12.71 0.29
N GLU A 96 10.44 11.47 -0.04
CA GLU A 96 9.55 11.21 -1.20
C GLU A 96 8.23 11.97 -1.11
N ARG A 97 7.67 12.18 0.08
CA ARG A 97 6.44 12.96 0.28
C ARG A 97 6.60 14.44 -0.06
N THR A 98 7.76 15.02 0.17
CA THR A 98 8.03 16.42 -0.22
C THR A 98 7.94 16.62 -1.72
N LEU A 99 8.19 15.57 -2.51
CA LEU A 99 8.10 15.58 -3.97
C LEU A 99 6.68 15.35 -4.52
N HIS A 100 5.66 15.38 -3.68
CA HIS A 100 4.23 15.27 -4.02
C HIS A 100 3.79 13.99 -4.75
N ARG A 101 4.55 12.88 -4.65
CA ARG A 101 4.27 11.65 -5.37
C ARG A 101 3.92 10.49 -4.45
N ALA A 102 2.92 9.69 -4.86
CA ALA A 102 2.49 8.45 -4.20
C ALA A 102 2.28 8.62 -2.67
N ARG A 103 1.61 9.69 -2.25
CA ARG A 103 1.41 10.07 -0.84
C ARG A 103 0.82 8.94 0.00
N TYR A 104 -0.25 8.31 -0.48
CA TYR A 104 -0.92 7.23 0.27
C TYR A 104 -0.02 6.02 0.50
N THR A 105 0.72 5.58 -0.53
CA THR A 105 1.68 4.49 -0.42
C THR A 105 2.76 4.80 0.60
N SER A 106 3.38 5.99 0.51
CA SER A 106 4.44 6.40 1.42
C SER A 106 3.93 6.55 2.85
N VAL A 107 2.72 7.06 3.04
CA VAL A 107 2.08 7.17 4.37
C VAL A 107 1.82 5.78 4.96
N CYS A 108 1.22 4.86 4.21
CA CYS A 108 0.90 3.52 4.68
C CYS A 108 2.16 2.73 5.08
N ILE A 109 3.20 2.76 4.24
CA ILE A 109 4.49 2.13 4.56
C ILE A 109 5.13 2.77 5.80
N SER A 110 5.09 4.12 5.92
CA SER A 110 5.65 4.81 7.09
C SER A 110 4.91 4.46 8.38
N ILE A 111 3.59 4.33 8.35
CA ILE A 111 2.79 3.93 9.51
C ILE A 111 3.14 2.49 9.93
N LEU A 112 3.27 1.57 8.96
CA LEU A 112 3.65 0.18 9.25
C LEU A 112 5.07 0.11 9.84
N ALA A 113 6.01 0.90 9.29
CA ALA A 113 7.38 1.00 9.84
C ALA A 113 7.39 1.57 11.27
N SER A 114 6.55 2.57 11.55
CA SER A 114 6.39 3.13 12.88
C SER A 114 5.80 2.13 13.86
N ALA A 115 4.79 1.35 13.43
CA ALA A 115 4.20 0.30 14.26
C ALA A 115 5.22 -0.79 14.62
N LEU A 116 6.05 -1.21 13.64
CA LEU A 116 7.10 -2.19 13.88
C LEU A 116 8.21 -1.64 14.78
N SER A 117 8.61 -0.37 14.60
CA SER A 117 9.55 0.30 15.49
C SER A 117 9.02 0.38 16.92
N LEU A 118 7.74 0.69 17.08
CA LEU A 118 7.08 0.73 18.40
C LEU A 118 7.06 -0.64 19.06
N TYR A 119 6.79 -1.70 18.28
CA TYR A 119 6.86 -3.08 18.78
C TYR A 119 8.25 -3.43 19.32
N GLU A 120 9.29 -3.17 18.54
CA GLU A 120 10.67 -3.50 18.94
C GLU A 120 11.16 -2.61 20.10
N ALA A 121 10.79 -1.32 20.11
CA ALA A 121 11.10 -0.43 21.22
C ALA A 121 10.40 -0.88 22.51
N ALA A 122 9.12 -1.20 22.44
CA ALA A 122 8.39 -1.70 23.61
C ALA A 122 9.00 -3.01 24.14
N ARG A 123 9.42 -3.92 23.24
CA ARG A 123 10.12 -5.16 23.63
C ARG A 123 11.44 -4.92 24.35
N LEU A 124 12.14 -3.83 23.99
CA LEU A 124 13.43 -3.50 24.63
C LEU A 124 13.29 -2.77 25.96
N PHE A 125 12.32 -1.86 26.07
CA PHE A 125 12.29 -0.87 27.15
C PHE A 125 11.14 -1.05 28.12
N THR A 126 10.17 -1.91 27.85
CA THR A 126 8.98 -2.06 28.70
C THR A 126 8.74 -3.53 29.07
N HIS A 127 8.16 -3.74 30.27
CA HIS A 127 7.64 -5.06 30.67
C HIS A 127 6.20 -5.29 30.14
N SER A 128 5.62 -4.29 29.49
CA SER A 128 4.30 -4.41 28.86
C SER A 128 4.36 -5.26 27.60
N PRO A 129 3.30 -5.99 27.24
CA PRO A 129 3.27 -6.77 26.03
C PRO A 129 3.44 -5.84 24.82
N ALA A 130 4.61 -5.88 24.19
CA ALA A 130 4.98 -5.03 23.04
C ALA A 130 3.94 -5.07 21.91
N ALA A 131 3.35 -6.25 21.70
CA ALA A 131 2.29 -6.46 20.72
C ALA A 131 1.04 -5.62 21.02
N TYR A 132 0.74 -5.32 22.29
CA TYR A 132 -0.40 -4.49 22.66
C TYR A 132 -0.28 -3.06 22.12
N LEU A 133 0.84 -2.37 22.39
CA LEU A 133 1.06 -1.00 21.96
C LEU A 133 1.10 -0.88 20.44
N ALA A 134 1.89 -1.73 19.80
CA ALA A 134 2.04 -1.71 18.36
C ALA A 134 0.75 -2.13 17.63
N GLY A 135 0.04 -3.13 18.15
CA GLY A 135 -1.23 -3.59 17.65
C GLY A 135 -2.32 -2.52 17.76
N THR A 136 -2.44 -1.83 18.90
CA THR A 136 -3.38 -0.72 19.09
C THR A 136 -3.10 0.44 18.12
N PHE A 137 -1.83 0.83 18.00
CA PHE A 137 -1.41 1.85 17.03
C PHE A 137 -1.80 1.45 15.59
N ALA A 138 -1.46 0.22 15.19
CA ALA A 138 -1.79 -0.29 13.86
C ALA A 138 -3.31 -0.39 13.63
N SER A 139 -4.08 -0.85 14.63
CA SER A 139 -5.55 -0.94 14.56
C SER A 139 -6.19 0.40 14.35
N PHE A 140 -5.73 1.45 15.04
CA PHE A 140 -6.22 2.80 14.84
C PHE A 140 -6.05 3.25 13.39
N PHE A 141 -4.84 3.14 12.82
CA PHE A 141 -4.59 3.58 11.45
C PHE A 141 -5.22 2.67 10.40
N ALA A 142 -5.24 1.35 10.60
CA ALA A 142 -5.91 0.43 9.71
C ALA A 142 -7.43 0.66 9.68
N SER A 143 -8.07 0.86 10.84
CA SER A 143 -9.49 1.18 10.90
C SER A 143 -9.81 2.49 10.19
N GLN A 144 -9.02 3.56 10.40
CA GLN A 144 -9.18 4.81 9.68
C GLN A 144 -9.06 4.64 8.17
N LEU A 145 -8.07 3.85 7.71
CA LEU A 145 -7.87 3.57 6.30
C LEU A 145 -9.12 2.96 5.64
N TYR A 146 -9.70 1.95 6.26
CA TYR A 146 -10.82 1.20 5.68
C TYR A 146 -12.18 1.83 5.98
N LEU A 147 -12.45 2.27 7.21
CA LEU A 147 -13.74 2.88 7.56
C LEU A 147 -13.96 4.19 6.79
N VAL A 148 -12.94 5.07 6.74
CA VAL A 148 -13.07 6.34 6.01
C VAL A 148 -13.19 6.08 4.51
N ALA A 149 -12.45 5.11 3.95
CA ALA A 149 -12.59 4.76 2.54
C ALA A 149 -13.97 4.20 2.22
N GLY A 150 -14.49 3.26 3.03
CA GLY A 150 -15.82 2.68 2.87
C GLY A 150 -16.93 3.72 3.00
N LEU A 151 -16.88 4.57 4.03
CA LEU A 151 -17.86 5.63 4.24
C LEU A 151 -17.87 6.66 3.10
N ARG A 152 -16.69 7.10 2.62
CA ARG A 152 -16.59 8.00 1.46
C ARG A 152 -17.17 7.38 0.19
N LYS A 153 -16.99 6.09 -0.01
CA LYS A 153 -17.58 5.36 -1.14
C LYS A 153 -19.08 5.31 -1.06
N LEU A 154 -19.65 5.03 0.13
CA LEU A 154 -21.11 5.05 0.34
C LEU A 154 -21.71 6.43 0.09
N GLN A 155 -21.01 7.50 0.45
CA GLN A 155 -21.46 8.89 0.22
C GLN A 155 -21.29 9.34 -1.24
N SER A 156 -20.53 8.63 -2.05
CA SER A 156 -20.24 9.00 -3.45
C SER A 156 -21.27 8.39 -4.38
N VAL A 157 -22.18 9.20 -4.90
CA VAL A 157 -23.16 8.79 -5.93
C VAL A 157 -22.45 8.18 -7.16
N GLN A 158 -21.34 8.77 -7.59
CA GLN A 158 -20.57 8.26 -8.72
C GLN A 158 -19.97 6.87 -8.44
N PHE A 159 -19.50 6.63 -7.22
CA PHE A 159 -18.99 5.31 -6.84
C PHE A 159 -20.13 4.30 -6.74
N MET A 160 -21.21 4.64 -6.03
CA MET A 160 -22.35 3.75 -5.80
C MET A 160 -23.12 3.41 -7.07
N SER A 161 -23.09 4.27 -8.10
CA SER A 161 -23.62 3.93 -9.44
C SER A 161 -22.74 2.95 -10.23
N GLY A 162 -21.57 2.55 -9.72
CA GLY A 162 -20.60 1.72 -10.42
C GLY A 162 -19.76 2.46 -11.46
N ARG A 163 -20.04 3.73 -11.73
CA ARG A 163 -19.35 4.53 -12.76
C ARG A 163 -17.85 4.60 -12.54
N VAL A 164 -17.40 4.80 -11.30
CA VAL A 164 -15.97 4.87 -10.99
C VAL A 164 -15.25 3.55 -11.32
N ILE A 165 -15.90 2.40 -11.13
CA ILE A 165 -15.34 1.09 -11.49
C ILE A 165 -15.23 0.97 -13.00
N VAL A 166 -16.29 1.34 -13.73
CA VAL A 166 -16.33 1.35 -15.20
C VAL A 166 -15.23 2.25 -15.75
N ASP A 167 -15.11 3.48 -15.24
CA ASP A 167 -14.12 4.46 -15.69
C ASP A 167 -12.69 3.96 -15.44
N ASN A 168 -12.42 3.37 -14.29
CA ASN A 168 -11.10 2.80 -13.98
C ASN A 168 -10.76 1.60 -14.86
N LEU A 169 -11.70 0.69 -15.12
CA LEU A 169 -11.52 -0.43 -16.04
C LEU A 169 -11.25 0.06 -17.47
N ALA A 170 -12.05 1.03 -17.95
CA ALA A 170 -11.90 1.61 -19.27
C ALA A 170 -10.55 2.32 -19.43
N TYR A 171 -10.18 3.14 -18.43
CA TYR A 171 -8.90 3.83 -18.41
C TYR A 171 -7.72 2.86 -18.39
N GLY A 172 -7.77 1.83 -17.52
CA GLY A 172 -6.71 0.83 -17.41
C GLY A 172 -6.50 0.07 -18.72
N LEU A 173 -7.58 -0.37 -19.37
CA LEU A 173 -7.52 -1.06 -20.65
C LEU A 173 -7.02 -0.17 -21.78
N TYR A 174 -7.45 1.11 -21.80
CA TYR A 174 -6.96 2.09 -22.78
C TYR A 174 -5.45 2.31 -22.64
N GLN A 175 -4.97 2.49 -21.40
CA GLN A 175 -3.55 2.64 -21.11
C GLN A 175 -2.74 1.38 -21.51
N ALA A 176 -3.25 0.20 -21.19
CA ALA A 176 -2.61 -1.06 -21.56
C ALA A 176 -2.56 -1.27 -23.10
N ALA A 177 -3.62 -0.90 -23.81
CA ALA A 177 -3.67 -0.93 -25.27
C ALA A 177 -2.66 0.04 -25.91
N GLY A 178 -2.44 1.19 -25.28
CA GLY A 178 -1.41 2.17 -25.67
C GLY A 178 0.04 1.77 -25.29
N GLY A 179 0.25 0.54 -24.80
CA GLY A 179 1.57 0.02 -24.45
C GLY A 179 2.07 0.43 -23.05
N ASN A 180 1.21 1.00 -22.22
CA ASN A 180 1.57 1.30 -20.84
C ASN A 180 1.61 0.01 -20.00
N ARG A 181 2.83 -0.47 -19.71
CA ARG A 181 3.08 -1.71 -18.96
C ARG A 181 2.69 -1.66 -17.48
N GLU A 182 2.21 -0.51 -16.98
CA GLU A 182 1.73 -0.39 -15.60
C GLU A 182 0.32 -0.94 -15.43
N PHE A 183 -0.39 -1.22 -16.52
CA PHE A 183 -1.75 -1.75 -16.50
C PHE A 183 -1.83 -3.12 -17.13
N ILE A 184 -2.72 -3.95 -16.58
CA ILE A 184 -2.98 -5.30 -17.09
C ILE A 184 -3.92 -5.22 -18.30
N ARG A 185 -3.54 -5.85 -19.39
CA ARG A 185 -4.40 -5.99 -20.57
C ARG A 185 -5.25 -7.25 -20.43
N PHE A 186 -6.43 -7.13 -19.85
CA PHE A 186 -7.37 -8.26 -19.68
C PHE A 186 -8.48 -8.32 -20.74
N ALA A 187 -8.62 -7.34 -21.61
CA ALA A 187 -9.57 -7.33 -22.72
C ALA A 187 -9.05 -6.49 -23.90
N SER A 188 -9.63 -6.68 -25.07
CA SER A 188 -9.41 -5.83 -26.24
C SER A 188 -10.30 -4.58 -26.21
N PRO A 189 -9.95 -3.51 -26.94
CA PRO A 189 -10.82 -2.31 -27.05
C PRO A 189 -12.23 -2.62 -27.56
N HIS A 190 -12.38 -3.58 -28.48
CA HIS A 190 -13.69 -4.00 -28.97
C HIS A 190 -14.51 -4.72 -27.90
N GLN A 191 -13.89 -5.62 -27.13
CA GLN A 191 -14.54 -6.27 -26.00
C GLN A 191 -14.97 -5.26 -24.94
N LEU A 192 -14.13 -4.25 -24.67
CA LEU A 192 -14.49 -3.17 -23.76
C LEU A 192 -15.71 -2.39 -24.24
N ALA A 193 -15.74 -1.96 -25.52
CA ALA A 193 -16.89 -1.26 -26.09
C ALA A 193 -18.19 -2.06 -25.97
N TYR A 194 -18.13 -3.37 -26.25
CA TYR A 194 -19.25 -4.28 -26.05
C TYR A 194 -19.69 -4.35 -24.57
N LEU A 195 -18.75 -4.51 -23.65
CA LEU A 195 -19.04 -4.55 -22.19
C LEU A 195 -19.70 -3.25 -21.72
N LEU A 196 -19.21 -2.10 -22.16
CA LEU A 196 -19.74 -0.79 -21.78
C LEU A 196 -21.17 -0.54 -22.28
N SER A 197 -21.57 -1.17 -23.37
CA SER A 197 -22.96 -1.13 -23.88
C SER A 197 -23.90 -2.14 -23.19
N ASN A 198 -23.36 -3.08 -22.41
CA ASN A 198 -24.13 -4.16 -21.82
C ASN A 198 -24.67 -3.77 -20.43
N LYS A 199 -26.00 -3.69 -20.30
CA LYS A 199 -26.68 -3.34 -19.06
C LYS A 199 -26.33 -4.31 -17.91
N LYS A 200 -26.15 -5.60 -18.18
CA LYS A 200 -25.76 -6.60 -17.15
C LYS A 200 -24.37 -6.32 -16.59
N PHE A 201 -23.43 -5.91 -17.46
CA PHE A 201 -22.09 -5.51 -17.02
C PHE A 201 -22.12 -4.26 -16.15
N LEU A 202 -22.91 -3.25 -16.53
CA LEU A 202 -23.06 -2.03 -15.73
C LEU A 202 -23.70 -2.32 -14.36
N SER A 203 -24.70 -3.19 -14.31
CA SER A 203 -25.28 -3.65 -13.03
C SER A 203 -24.29 -4.44 -12.19
N ALA A 204 -23.44 -5.26 -12.80
CA ALA A 204 -22.37 -5.96 -12.09
C ALA A 204 -21.33 -4.99 -11.51
N CYS A 205 -20.98 -3.91 -12.22
CA CYS A 205 -20.10 -2.85 -11.70
C CYS A 205 -20.75 -2.09 -10.53
N GLN A 206 -22.05 -1.86 -10.56
CA GLN A 206 -22.78 -1.27 -9.44
C GLN A 206 -22.78 -2.19 -8.21
N LEU A 207 -23.04 -3.49 -8.40
CA LEU A 207 -22.94 -4.46 -7.32
C LEU A 207 -21.51 -4.56 -6.75
N ALA A 208 -20.50 -4.54 -7.61
CA ALA A 208 -19.09 -4.53 -7.20
C ALA A 208 -18.73 -3.27 -6.39
N ALA A 209 -19.30 -2.12 -6.73
CA ALA A 209 -19.14 -0.89 -5.95
C ALA A 209 -19.71 -1.03 -4.54
N LEU A 210 -20.95 -1.54 -4.42
CA LEU A 210 -21.60 -1.79 -3.13
C LEU A 210 -20.79 -2.79 -2.29
N LEU A 211 -20.40 -3.91 -2.89
CA LEU A 211 -19.59 -4.94 -2.22
C LEU A 211 -18.24 -4.38 -1.76
N THR A 212 -17.57 -3.57 -2.57
CA THR A 212 -16.30 -2.94 -2.19
C THR A 212 -16.47 -2.05 -0.95
N ALA A 213 -17.49 -1.21 -0.92
CA ALA A 213 -17.75 -0.36 0.25
C ALA A 213 -18.09 -1.19 1.50
N ALA A 214 -18.93 -2.23 1.36
CA ALA A 214 -19.28 -3.12 2.46
C ALA A 214 -18.06 -3.89 3.00
N VAL A 215 -17.22 -4.43 2.11
CA VAL A 215 -15.99 -5.15 2.48
C VAL A 215 -15.01 -4.23 3.22
N GLU A 216 -14.80 -2.99 2.73
CA GLU A 216 -13.92 -2.05 3.44
C GLU A 216 -14.44 -1.72 4.84
N LEU A 217 -15.73 -1.47 5.02
CA LEU A 217 -16.32 -1.25 6.34
C LEU A 217 -16.15 -2.48 7.24
N THR A 218 -16.37 -3.67 6.69
CA THR A 218 -16.21 -4.93 7.43
C THR A 218 -14.76 -5.14 7.87
N ILE A 219 -13.78 -4.91 6.99
CA ILE A 219 -12.36 -4.96 7.34
C ILE A 219 -12.05 -3.92 8.43
N GLY A 220 -12.54 -2.69 8.27
CA GLY A 220 -12.32 -1.61 9.23
C GLY A 220 -12.86 -1.94 10.63
N LEU A 221 -14.03 -2.55 10.74
CA LEU A 221 -14.57 -3.08 11.99
C LEU A 221 -13.77 -4.29 12.50
N GLY A 222 -13.35 -5.18 11.60
CA GLY A 222 -12.59 -6.36 11.94
C GLY A 222 -11.24 -6.05 12.59
N VAL A 223 -10.50 -5.04 12.07
CA VAL A 223 -9.21 -4.64 12.67
C VAL A 223 -9.36 -3.95 14.02
N LEU A 224 -10.56 -3.55 14.41
CA LEU A 224 -10.90 -3.13 15.79
C LEU A 224 -11.20 -4.32 16.72
N GLY A 225 -11.14 -5.55 16.22
CA GLY A 225 -11.37 -6.77 16.99
C GLY A 225 -12.81 -7.25 17.03
N LEU A 226 -13.68 -6.69 16.20
CA LEU A 226 -15.09 -7.09 16.16
C LEU A 226 -15.35 -8.33 15.31
N LEU A 227 -14.33 -8.85 14.59
CA LEU A 227 -14.46 -9.99 13.68
C LEU A 227 -13.24 -10.91 13.76
N PRO A 228 -13.42 -12.22 13.47
CA PRO A 228 -12.33 -13.18 13.43
C PRO A 228 -11.23 -12.82 12.43
N VAL A 229 -9.98 -13.08 12.81
CA VAL A 229 -8.78 -12.80 11.99
C VAL A 229 -8.89 -13.43 10.60
N LEU A 230 -9.37 -14.67 10.50
CA LEU A 230 -9.52 -15.37 9.22
C LEU A 230 -10.52 -14.67 8.29
N LEU A 231 -11.61 -14.12 8.84
CA LEU A 231 -12.59 -13.38 8.05
C LEU A 231 -12.00 -12.06 7.53
N VAL A 232 -11.26 -11.34 8.38
CA VAL A 232 -10.60 -10.08 7.98
C VAL A 232 -9.62 -10.31 6.83
N PHE A 233 -8.73 -11.30 6.94
CA PHE A 233 -7.81 -11.64 5.85
C PHE A 233 -8.51 -12.23 4.64
N GLY A 234 -9.54 -13.06 4.84
CA GLY A 234 -10.35 -13.63 3.78
C GLY A 234 -11.07 -12.58 2.92
N LEU A 235 -11.40 -11.41 3.50
CA LEU A 235 -11.94 -10.27 2.79
C LEU A 235 -10.85 -9.34 2.23
N ALA A 236 -9.81 -9.08 3.01
CA ALA A 236 -8.75 -8.13 2.65
C ALA A 236 -7.93 -8.61 1.44
N ILE A 237 -7.48 -9.87 1.44
CA ILE A 237 -6.62 -10.39 0.37
C ILE A 237 -7.31 -10.34 -1.00
N PRO A 238 -8.52 -10.88 -1.21
CA PRO A 238 -9.20 -10.79 -2.51
C PRO A 238 -9.49 -9.35 -2.93
N SER A 239 -9.89 -8.48 -1.99
CA SER A 239 -10.16 -7.07 -2.29
C SER A 239 -8.92 -6.35 -2.79
N HIS A 240 -7.78 -6.57 -2.15
CA HIS A 240 -6.51 -5.97 -2.55
C HIS A 240 -5.98 -6.56 -3.86
N LEU A 241 -6.18 -7.84 -4.13
CA LEU A 241 -5.87 -8.46 -5.42
C LEU A 241 -6.72 -7.86 -6.55
N ALA A 242 -8.03 -7.73 -6.33
CA ALA A 242 -8.93 -7.08 -7.28
C ALA A 242 -8.50 -5.63 -7.55
N PHE A 243 -8.08 -4.89 -6.50
CA PHE A 243 -7.59 -3.53 -6.63
C PHE A 243 -6.30 -3.42 -7.47
N ILE A 244 -5.36 -4.36 -7.33
CA ILE A 244 -4.14 -4.42 -8.16
C ILE A 244 -4.49 -4.68 -9.64
N ILE A 245 -5.49 -5.51 -9.91
CA ILE A 245 -5.90 -5.86 -11.28
C ILE A 245 -6.47 -4.63 -12.01
N VAL A 246 -7.27 -3.81 -11.34
CA VAL A 246 -7.94 -2.64 -11.95
C VAL A 246 -7.14 -1.35 -11.85
N SER A 247 -6.02 -1.36 -11.13
CA SER A 247 -5.18 -0.19 -10.86
C SER A 247 -3.78 -0.36 -11.46
N PRO A 248 -3.02 0.73 -11.64
CA PRO A 248 -1.62 0.59 -12.07
C PRO A 248 -0.78 -0.14 -11.01
N TYR A 249 0.19 -0.95 -11.44
CA TYR A 249 1.11 -1.69 -10.54
C TYR A 249 1.81 -0.84 -9.47
N ARG A 250 1.88 0.47 -9.66
CA ARG A 250 2.39 1.41 -8.66
C ARG A 250 1.61 1.40 -7.35
N VAL A 251 0.40 0.84 -7.35
CA VAL A 251 -0.45 0.70 -6.16
C VAL A 251 -0.09 -0.56 -5.36
N ALA A 252 0.59 -1.53 -5.95
CA ALA A 252 0.94 -2.78 -5.27
C ALA A 252 1.71 -2.57 -3.94
N PRO A 253 2.69 -1.68 -3.81
CA PRO A 253 3.34 -1.42 -2.52
C PRO A 253 2.37 -0.91 -1.44
N PHE A 254 1.37 -0.11 -1.81
CA PHE A 254 0.31 0.32 -0.89
C PHE A 254 -0.50 -0.89 -0.40
N THR A 255 -0.92 -1.75 -1.32
CA THR A 255 -1.67 -2.97 -1.02
C THR A 255 -0.92 -3.88 -0.05
N VAL A 256 0.37 -4.14 -0.32
CA VAL A 256 1.20 -4.98 0.55
C VAL A 256 1.37 -4.34 1.93
N ALA A 257 1.60 -3.01 1.99
CA ALA A 257 1.73 -2.30 3.26
C ALA A 257 0.42 -2.31 4.06
N ALA A 258 -0.74 -2.19 3.40
CA ALA A 258 -2.05 -2.26 4.04
C ALA A 258 -2.33 -3.64 4.64
N LEU A 259 -1.98 -4.73 3.94
CA LEU A 259 -2.06 -6.10 4.48
C LEU A 259 -1.11 -6.30 5.67
N GLY A 260 0.09 -5.71 5.62
CA GLY A 260 1.04 -5.70 6.74
C GLY A 260 0.49 -4.94 7.95
N LEU A 261 -0.22 -3.83 7.71
CA LEU A 261 -0.84 -3.04 8.77
C LEU A 261 -1.99 -3.80 9.44
N ILE A 262 -2.80 -4.53 8.65
CA ILE A 262 -3.81 -5.47 9.20
C ILE A 262 -3.13 -6.55 10.03
N ALA A 263 -2.05 -7.17 9.55
CA ALA A 263 -1.33 -8.20 10.28
C ALA A 263 -0.77 -7.68 11.63
N MET A 264 -0.25 -6.45 11.64
CA MET A 264 0.20 -5.80 12.87
C MET A 264 -0.97 -5.50 13.81
N ALA A 265 -2.09 -4.99 13.32
CA ALA A 265 -3.29 -4.74 14.08
C ALA A 265 -3.81 -6.03 14.74
N MET A 266 -3.87 -7.12 13.99
CA MET A 266 -4.32 -8.44 14.45
C MET A 266 -3.31 -9.17 15.37
N SER A 267 -2.14 -8.57 15.65
CA SER A 267 -1.21 -9.09 16.65
C SER A 267 -1.59 -8.72 18.09
N HIS A 268 -2.62 -7.90 18.27
CA HIS A 268 -3.08 -7.44 19.58
C HIS A 268 -3.61 -8.60 20.43
N PRO A 269 -3.09 -8.82 21.65
CA PRO A 269 -3.44 -10.00 22.45
C PRO A 269 -4.92 -10.05 22.88
N LEU A 270 -5.57 -8.93 23.10
CA LEU A 270 -7.01 -8.90 23.41
C LEU A 270 -7.88 -9.44 22.27
N LEU A 271 -7.40 -9.37 21.02
CA LEU A 271 -8.11 -9.92 19.88
C LEU A 271 -7.90 -11.42 19.73
N ALA A 272 -6.79 -11.95 20.27
CA ALA A 272 -6.51 -13.38 20.29
C ALA A 272 -7.31 -14.14 21.36
N THR A 273 -7.85 -13.44 22.39
CA THR A 273 -8.61 -14.06 23.51
C THR A 273 -10.12 -14.06 23.28
N ILE A 274 -10.63 -13.33 22.30
CA ILE A 274 -12.07 -13.24 22.00
C ILE A 274 -12.52 -14.36 21.02
N PHE A 275 -11.56 -15.06 20.41
CA PHE A 275 -11.78 -16.13 19.42
C PHE A 275 -10.80 -17.29 19.64
#